data_08c7e9f120986f2f544168f36af68baf
#
_entry.id   08c7e9f120986f2f544168f36af68baf
#
_cell.length_a   1.000
_cell.length_b   1.000
_cell.length_c   1.000
_cell.angle_alpha   90.00
_cell.angle_beta   90.00
_cell.angle_gamma   90.00
#
_symmetry.space_group_name_H-M   'P 1'
#
loop_
_entity.id
_entity.type
_entity.pdbx_description
1 polymer ?
#
loop_
_entity_poly.entity_id
_entity_poly.type
_entity_poly.pdbx_seq_one_letter_code
_entity_poly.pdbx_strand_id
1 'polypeptide(L)'
;MAKSRLQIIPLGGLGEVGKNMTVFRYGDEIIVIDAGMAFPDETMPGVDIVIPDFSYLIENRDKIKAILITHGHEDHIGSLAYLLRDVSAPVYATRLTCGLIEGKLKEQKIGKYNLNVVKTGDEFRRGSFRFGFFHVCHSIPDSCGVYVRTPVGTVVHTGDFKFDHSPVDGEQTDMHKLAELGRNGVLVLCADSTNAQNPGYTLSEAVVSKSLRDAFHEVRGRIILATFASNVSRVQMAIDAAVENKRKVCVFGRSMVNVVGIALEMGYLKAPEGTFIEPEELNHYRDDRICILTTGSQGEPMAGLSRMADGSHRQVQIHAGDTVIISASPIPGNETSVGRTIDNLMRLGAKVITSRTSRVHVSGHGSQEDLKTMLSLVRPKFFVPVHGEYRMLRSHAELAESLGVPKQNILIGDNGTVFEFTNRSGKITGKVQSGAVFVDGLGVGDVGNIVIRDRQQLAQDGVFIVVIALEKGSSQVAAGPDIVSRGFVYVRDSEELMSGARSHIENVLERCNTGNVTEWNAIKTQIRDALGRYFFEKTKRRPMILPIIQEVR
;
A
#
# COMPACT_ATOMS: atom_id res chain seq x y z
N MET A 1 38.50 6.83 -19.92
CA MET A 1 37.39 6.96 -18.94
C MET A 1 36.23 6.13 -19.48
N ALA A 2 35.75 5.15 -18.74
CA ALA A 2 34.53 4.42 -19.10
C ALA A 2 33.39 5.44 -19.22
N LYS A 3 32.65 5.43 -20.36
CA LYS A 3 31.49 6.32 -20.54
C LYS A 3 30.49 6.01 -19.44
N SER A 4 30.21 6.97 -18.55
CA SER A 4 29.20 6.81 -17.51
C SER A 4 27.87 6.43 -18.16
N ARG A 5 27.18 5.47 -17.57
CA ARG A 5 25.93 4.89 -18.06
C ARG A 5 24.80 5.33 -17.14
N LEU A 6 23.62 5.48 -17.68
CA LEU A 6 22.43 5.68 -16.86
C LEU A 6 21.91 4.33 -16.40
N GLN A 7 21.67 4.18 -15.11
CA GLN A 7 21.01 3.02 -14.52
C GLN A 7 19.67 3.45 -13.94
N ILE A 8 18.64 2.68 -14.22
CA ILE A 8 17.31 2.80 -13.61
C ILE A 8 17.11 1.53 -12.80
N ILE A 9 16.82 1.68 -11.50
CA ILE A 9 16.77 0.58 -10.55
C ILE A 9 15.51 0.74 -9.70
N PRO A 10 14.40 0.10 -10.04
CA PRO A 10 13.23 0.07 -9.19
C PRO A 10 13.51 -0.74 -7.92
N LEU A 11 13.28 -0.16 -6.75
CA LEU A 11 13.35 -0.85 -5.45
C LEU A 11 11.97 -1.30 -4.98
N GLY A 12 10.91 -0.79 -5.60
CA GLY A 12 9.52 -1.15 -5.40
C GLY A 12 8.67 -0.78 -6.60
N GLY A 13 7.42 -1.28 -6.67
CA GLY A 13 6.45 -0.98 -7.72
C GLY A 13 6.54 -1.86 -8.97
N LEU A 14 7.42 -2.87 -9.03
CA LEU A 14 7.47 -3.85 -10.11
C LEU A 14 7.03 -5.23 -9.62
N GLY A 15 6.07 -5.82 -10.33
CA GLY A 15 5.46 -7.10 -9.97
C GLY A 15 4.45 -6.98 -8.82
N GLU A 16 4.15 -5.76 -8.39
CA GLU A 16 3.26 -5.43 -7.28
C GLU A 16 2.63 -4.05 -7.52
N VAL A 17 1.55 -3.73 -6.79
CA VAL A 17 0.97 -2.40 -6.70
C VAL A 17 1.36 -1.81 -5.34
N GLY A 18 1.93 -0.60 -5.36
CA GLY A 18 2.43 0.08 -4.16
C GLY A 18 3.95 0.00 -3.99
N LYS A 19 4.45 0.53 -2.90
CA LYS A 19 5.89 0.65 -2.56
C LYS A 19 6.72 1.32 -3.66
N ASN A 20 6.13 2.25 -4.42
CA ASN A 20 6.81 2.87 -5.55
C ASN A 20 8.10 3.56 -5.11
N MET A 21 9.22 3.14 -5.67
CA MET A 21 10.54 3.71 -5.42
C MET A 21 11.47 3.36 -6.58
N THR A 22 11.90 4.35 -7.34
CA THR A 22 12.78 4.14 -8.49
C THR A 22 14.05 4.98 -8.35
N VAL A 23 15.20 4.35 -8.46
CA VAL A 23 16.52 4.97 -8.39
C VAL A 23 17.04 5.25 -9.79
N PHE A 24 17.46 6.48 -10.06
CA PHE A 24 18.21 6.85 -11.24
C PHE A 24 19.65 7.14 -10.84
N ARG A 25 20.59 6.38 -11.39
CA ARG A 25 22.02 6.52 -11.12
C ARG A 25 22.78 6.87 -12.38
N TYR A 26 23.60 7.90 -12.30
CA TYR A 26 24.54 8.27 -13.35
C TYR A 26 25.94 8.50 -12.74
N GLY A 27 26.86 7.59 -13.03
CA GLY A 27 28.17 7.58 -12.35
C GLY A 27 28.01 7.34 -10.84
N ASP A 28 28.52 8.30 -10.06
CA ASP A 28 28.41 8.26 -8.61
C ASP A 28 27.30 9.16 -8.05
N GLU A 29 26.39 9.62 -8.88
CA GLU A 29 25.28 10.45 -8.46
C GLU A 29 23.95 9.70 -8.60
N ILE A 30 23.07 9.90 -7.64
CA ILE A 30 21.77 9.24 -7.53
C ILE A 30 20.67 10.28 -7.32
N ILE A 31 19.53 10.08 -7.98
CA ILE A 31 18.24 10.64 -7.59
C ILE A 31 17.24 9.51 -7.38
N VAL A 32 16.28 9.73 -6.50
CA VAL A 32 15.22 8.78 -6.18
C VAL A 32 13.89 9.38 -6.61
N ILE A 33 13.04 8.62 -7.26
CA ILE A 33 11.67 9.00 -7.58
C ILE A 33 10.75 8.15 -6.71
N ASP A 34 9.95 8.84 -5.90
CA ASP A 34 9.02 8.32 -4.91
C ASP A 34 9.68 7.52 -3.77
N ALA A 35 8.95 7.38 -2.68
CA ALA A 35 9.29 6.60 -1.51
C ALA A 35 7.99 6.08 -0.87
N GLY A 36 7.37 5.14 -1.54
CA GLY A 36 6.05 4.62 -1.23
C GLY A 36 6.06 3.46 -0.25
N MET A 37 4.88 3.14 0.28
CA MET A 37 4.62 1.94 1.05
C MET A 37 3.53 1.10 0.37
N ALA A 38 3.30 -0.11 0.88
CA ALA A 38 2.13 -0.93 0.57
C ALA A 38 1.45 -1.35 1.87
N PHE A 39 0.16 -1.70 1.78
CA PHE A 39 -0.55 -2.34 2.87
C PHE A 39 -0.24 -3.83 2.88
N PRO A 40 -0.21 -4.47 4.08
CA PRO A 40 -0.03 -5.92 4.16
C PRO A 40 -1.25 -6.64 3.62
N ASP A 41 -1.04 -7.82 3.06
CA ASP A 41 -2.08 -8.75 2.67
C ASP A 41 -2.40 -9.77 3.78
N GLU A 42 -3.37 -10.68 3.54
CA GLU A 42 -3.79 -11.72 4.48
C GLU A 42 -2.65 -12.68 4.87
N THR A 43 -1.59 -12.76 4.09
CA THR A 43 -0.42 -13.60 4.38
C THR A 43 0.56 -12.96 5.37
N MET A 44 0.32 -11.72 5.80
CA MET A 44 1.21 -10.93 6.65
C MET A 44 0.53 -10.56 8.00
N PRO A 45 0.14 -11.54 8.83
CA PRO A 45 -0.60 -11.26 10.07
C PRO A 45 0.20 -10.39 11.04
N GLY A 46 -0.43 -9.29 11.52
CA GLY A 46 0.15 -8.37 12.49
C GLY A 46 1.19 -7.40 11.91
N VAL A 47 1.33 -7.31 10.59
CA VAL A 47 2.11 -6.27 9.93
C VAL A 47 1.20 -5.06 9.70
N ASP A 48 1.67 -3.86 10.03
CA ASP A 48 0.90 -2.62 9.81
C ASP A 48 1.10 -2.07 8.40
N ILE A 49 2.36 -2.01 7.95
CA ILE A 49 2.73 -1.52 6.61
C ILE A 49 3.96 -2.26 6.09
N VAL A 50 4.12 -2.24 4.77
CA VAL A 50 5.25 -2.82 4.04
C VAL A 50 5.98 -1.71 3.30
N ILE A 51 7.29 -1.58 3.54
CA ILE A 51 8.13 -0.58 2.89
C ILE A 51 9.19 -1.25 2.01
N PRO A 52 9.76 -0.55 1.00
CA PRO A 52 10.89 -1.07 0.24
C PRO A 52 12.12 -1.33 1.12
N ASP A 53 12.92 -2.30 0.75
CA ASP A 53 14.26 -2.43 1.31
C ASP A 53 15.16 -1.33 0.73
N PHE A 54 15.55 -0.35 1.56
CA PHE A 54 16.43 0.75 1.12
C PHE A 54 17.91 0.50 1.40
N SER A 55 18.35 -0.72 1.67
CA SER A 55 19.77 -1.03 1.94
C SER A 55 20.68 -0.45 0.86
N TYR A 56 20.28 -0.57 -0.41
CA TYR A 56 21.02 0.03 -1.53
C TYR A 56 21.16 1.56 -1.41
N LEU A 57 20.13 2.27 -0.96
CA LEU A 57 20.18 3.73 -0.78
C LEU A 57 21.00 4.12 0.44
N ILE A 58 20.92 3.36 1.53
CA ILE A 58 21.72 3.59 2.74
C ILE A 58 23.21 3.42 2.45
N GLU A 59 23.59 2.38 1.73
CA GLU A 59 24.98 2.13 1.30
C GLU A 59 25.52 3.24 0.37
N ASN A 60 24.65 3.91 -0.38
CA ASN A 60 25.00 4.97 -1.31
C ASN A 60 24.51 6.37 -0.87
N ARG A 61 24.18 6.56 0.41
CA ARG A 61 23.53 7.80 0.92
C ARG A 61 24.25 9.09 0.54
N ASP A 62 25.58 9.11 0.53
CA ASP A 62 26.39 10.29 0.20
C ASP A 62 26.32 10.67 -1.30
N LYS A 63 25.83 9.75 -2.14
CA LYS A 63 25.67 9.94 -3.58
C LYS A 63 24.29 10.49 -3.96
N ILE A 64 23.31 10.46 -3.03
CA ILE A 64 21.93 10.89 -3.30
C ILE A 64 21.86 12.40 -3.36
N LYS A 65 21.47 12.92 -4.52
CA LYS A 65 21.41 14.37 -4.81
C LYS A 65 20.03 14.97 -4.61
N ALA A 66 18.98 14.17 -4.78
CA ALA A 66 17.58 14.57 -4.59
C ALA A 66 16.65 13.37 -4.47
N ILE A 67 15.51 13.59 -3.82
CA ILE A 67 14.34 12.71 -3.82
C ILE A 67 13.21 13.52 -4.48
N LEU A 68 12.61 12.99 -5.52
CA LEU A 68 11.55 13.64 -6.30
C LEU A 68 10.26 12.88 -6.05
N ILE A 69 9.22 13.57 -5.60
CA ILE A 69 7.93 12.93 -5.29
C ILE A 69 6.90 13.36 -6.33
N THR A 70 6.23 12.38 -6.92
CA THR A 70 5.25 12.59 -7.97
C THR A 70 3.91 13.11 -7.42
N HIS A 71 3.42 12.54 -6.32
CA HIS A 71 2.17 12.93 -5.68
C HIS A 71 2.03 12.39 -4.25
N GLY A 72 0.95 12.75 -3.56
CA GLY A 72 0.79 12.54 -2.12
C GLY A 72 0.10 11.24 -1.70
N HIS A 73 -0.03 10.22 -2.54
CA HIS A 73 -0.56 8.93 -2.12
C HIS A 73 0.44 8.13 -1.28
N GLU A 74 -0.07 7.25 -0.43
CA GLU A 74 0.73 6.45 0.50
C GLU A 74 1.76 5.56 -0.21
N ASP A 75 1.39 5.01 -1.33
CA ASP A 75 2.26 4.16 -2.16
C ASP A 75 3.34 4.94 -2.92
N HIS A 76 3.41 6.28 -2.73
CA HIS A 76 4.45 7.17 -3.24
C HIS A 76 5.18 7.96 -2.15
N ILE A 77 4.55 8.22 -0.96
CA ILE A 77 5.19 8.97 0.14
C ILE A 77 5.28 8.19 1.45
N GLY A 78 4.61 7.04 1.57
CA GLY A 78 4.40 6.38 2.85
C GLY A 78 5.67 5.87 3.53
N SER A 79 6.73 5.56 2.79
CA SER A 79 8.00 5.15 3.36
C SER A 79 9.03 6.29 3.49
N LEU A 80 8.71 7.50 3.02
CA LEU A 80 9.66 8.62 3.00
C LEU A 80 10.20 8.96 4.40
N ALA A 81 9.35 8.95 5.42
CA ALA A 81 9.76 9.24 6.78
C ALA A 81 10.77 8.21 7.33
N TYR A 82 10.62 6.93 6.92
CA TYR A 82 11.58 5.88 7.28
C TYR A 82 12.91 6.07 6.55
N LEU A 83 12.87 6.37 5.24
CA LEU A 83 14.08 6.64 4.45
C LEU A 83 14.87 7.82 5.00
N LEU A 84 14.20 8.91 5.40
CA LEU A 84 14.84 10.14 5.89
C LEU A 84 15.47 10.00 7.28
N ARG A 85 15.31 8.87 7.97
CA ARG A 85 16.06 8.56 9.19
C ARG A 85 17.55 8.32 8.89
N ASP A 86 17.85 7.72 7.74
CA ASP A 86 19.19 7.26 7.36
C ASP A 86 19.78 8.04 6.18
N VAL A 87 18.92 8.69 5.38
CA VAL A 87 19.30 9.43 4.18
C VAL A 87 18.96 10.90 4.33
N SER A 88 19.98 11.75 4.20
CA SER A 88 19.82 13.20 4.20
C SER A 88 19.95 13.76 2.78
N ALA A 89 18.81 13.99 2.13
CA ALA A 89 18.76 14.52 0.76
C ALA A 89 17.62 15.55 0.63
N PRO A 90 17.72 16.55 -0.26
CA PRO A 90 16.63 17.47 -0.54
C PRO A 90 15.47 16.71 -1.23
N VAL A 91 14.27 16.91 -0.71
CA VAL A 91 13.01 16.35 -1.25
C VAL A 91 12.32 17.46 -2.05
N TYR A 92 11.85 17.13 -3.24
CA TYR A 92 11.10 18.01 -4.14
C TYR A 92 9.72 17.45 -4.37
N ALA A 93 8.69 18.22 -4.06
CA ALA A 93 7.29 17.81 -4.23
C ALA A 93 6.39 19.04 -4.48
N THR A 94 5.23 18.81 -5.06
CA THR A 94 4.21 19.86 -5.22
C THR A 94 3.64 20.30 -3.87
N ARG A 95 2.93 21.40 -3.85
CA ARG A 95 2.53 22.08 -2.59
C ARG A 95 1.66 21.19 -1.71
N LEU A 96 0.62 20.55 -2.25
CA LEU A 96 -0.24 19.64 -1.47
C LEU A 96 0.55 18.43 -0.97
N THR A 97 1.36 17.84 -1.85
CA THR A 97 2.22 16.71 -1.49
C THR A 97 3.19 17.06 -0.37
N CYS A 98 3.79 18.26 -0.39
CA CYS A 98 4.64 18.75 0.70
C CYS A 98 3.87 18.83 2.03
N GLY A 99 2.64 19.35 2.03
CA GLY A 99 1.81 19.41 3.23
C GLY A 99 1.51 18.04 3.83
N LEU A 100 1.21 17.06 2.97
CA LEU A 100 0.98 15.67 3.40
C LEU A 100 2.27 15.03 3.95
N ILE A 101 3.41 15.26 3.30
CA ILE A 101 4.73 14.80 3.78
C ILE A 101 5.05 15.41 5.13
N GLU A 102 4.86 16.71 5.32
CA GLU A 102 5.12 17.38 6.61
C GLU A 102 4.27 16.80 7.74
N GLY A 103 3.00 16.49 7.47
CA GLY A 103 2.13 15.80 8.43
C GLY A 103 2.73 14.48 8.90
N LYS A 104 3.20 13.65 7.96
CA LYS A 104 3.85 12.36 8.25
C LYS A 104 5.19 12.52 8.98
N LEU A 105 6.02 13.46 8.57
CA LEU A 105 7.32 13.70 9.22
C LEU A 105 7.13 14.16 10.68
N LYS A 106 6.13 14.98 10.94
CA LYS A 106 5.74 15.38 12.31
C LYS A 106 5.25 14.18 13.13
N GLU A 107 4.38 13.36 12.58
CA GLU A 107 3.86 12.15 13.24
C GLU A 107 5.00 11.18 13.61
N GLN A 108 5.96 10.98 12.69
CA GLN A 108 7.14 10.13 12.87
C GLN A 108 8.30 10.83 13.62
N LYS A 109 8.10 12.07 14.09
CA LYS A 109 9.08 12.88 14.84
C LYS A 109 10.42 13.08 14.11
N ILE A 110 10.40 13.18 12.78
CA ILE A 110 11.57 13.50 11.98
C ILE A 110 11.86 15.00 12.10
N GLY A 111 12.96 15.35 12.78
CA GLY A 111 13.27 16.76 13.12
C GLY A 111 14.06 17.53 12.05
N LYS A 112 14.79 16.84 11.18
CA LYS A 112 15.60 17.48 10.13
C LYS A 112 15.26 16.93 8.76
N TYR A 113 14.73 17.78 7.90
CA TYR A 113 14.45 17.48 6.51
C TYR A 113 14.59 18.74 5.66
N ASN A 114 14.82 18.55 4.36
CA ASN A 114 14.92 19.65 3.41
C ASN A 114 13.84 19.43 2.33
N LEU A 115 12.66 20.02 2.55
CA LEU A 115 11.50 19.90 1.68
C LEU A 115 11.39 21.16 0.81
N ASN A 116 11.37 20.95 -0.50
CA ASN A 116 11.32 22.01 -1.51
C ASN A 116 10.00 21.92 -2.27
N VAL A 117 9.18 22.94 -2.14
CA VAL A 117 7.92 23.05 -2.90
C VAL A 117 8.25 23.40 -4.34
N VAL A 118 7.72 22.62 -5.28
CA VAL A 118 7.87 22.84 -6.72
C VAL A 118 6.53 23.12 -7.38
N LYS A 119 6.58 23.74 -8.55
CA LYS A 119 5.45 23.89 -9.46
C LYS A 119 5.73 23.14 -10.75
N THR A 120 4.69 22.71 -11.42
CA THR A 120 4.81 22.20 -12.79
C THR A 120 5.41 23.27 -13.70
N GLY A 121 6.38 22.87 -14.52
CA GLY A 121 7.18 23.78 -15.33
C GLY A 121 8.52 24.20 -14.71
N ASP A 122 8.70 24.06 -13.39
CA ASP A 122 9.99 24.32 -12.75
C ASP A 122 11.07 23.31 -13.21
N GLU A 123 12.28 23.79 -13.39
CA GLU A 123 13.46 22.96 -13.66
C GLU A 123 14.55 23.18 -12.62
N PHE A 124 15.18 22.09 -12.18
CA PHE A 124 16.25 22.10 -11.19
C PHE A 124 17.47 21.35 -11.70
N ARG A 125 18.64 21.71 -11.19
CA ARG A 125 19.89 21.00 -11.45
C ARG A 125 20.51 20.51 -10.15
N ARG A 126 20.85 19.23 -10.11
CA ARG A 126 21.62 18.61 -9.02
C ARG A 126 22.67 17.67 -9.61
N GLY A 127 23.94 18.08 -9.50
CA GLY A 127 25.04 17.38 -10.13
C GLY A 127 24.86 17.27 -11.64
N SER A 128 24.92 16.05 -12.17
CA SER A 128 24.75 15.72 -13.58
C SER A 128 23.27 15.65 -14.02
N PHE A 129 22.34 15.70 -13.07
CA PHE A 129 20.91 15.64 -13.37
C PHE A 129 20.32 17.04 -13.53
N ARG A 130 19.50 17.21 -14.58
CA ARG A 130 18.55 18.32 -14.70
C ARG A 130 17.16 17.70 -14.77
N PHE A 131 16.28 18.07 -13.86
CA PHE A 131 14.95 17.51 -13.78
C PHE A 131 13.88 18.61 -13.69
N GLY A 132 12.67 18.25 -14.07
CA GLY A 132 11.51 19.12 -13.95
C GLY A 132 10.24 18.30 -13.87
N PHE A 133 9.15 18.99 -13.59
CA PHE A 133 7.84 18.42 -13.31
C PHE A 133 6.83 18.88 -14.35
N PHE A 134 5.91 18.00 -14.73
CA PHE A 134 4.76 18.31 -15.58
C PHE A 134 3.49 17.78 -14.95
N HIS A 135 2.38 18.48 -15.14
CA HIS A 135 1.10 18.09 -14.54
C HIS A 135 0.55 16.82 -15.19
N VAL A 136 -0.03 15.93 -14.37
CA VAL A 136 -0.82 14.78 -14.80
C VAL A 136 -2.12 14.71 -13.99
N CYS A 137 -3.23 14.37 -14.66
CA CYS A 137 -4.46 14.06 -13.97
C CYS A 137 -4.34 12.75 -13.21
N HIS A 138 -4.74 12.78 -11.95
CA HIS A 138 -4.87 11.58 -11.12
C HIS A 138 -6.03 11.77 -10.13
N SER A 139 -6.14 10.93 -9.09
CA SER A 139 -7.20 11.04 -8.07
C SER A 139 -6.89 12.04 -6.94
N ILE A 140 -5.71 12.63 -6.92
CA ILE A 140 -5.30 13.67 -5.98
C ILE A 140 -4.79 14.90 -6.76
N PRO A 141 -5.15 16.13 -6.35
CA PRO A 141 -4.63 17.34 -6.97
C PRO A 141 -3.10 17.44 -6.91
N ASP A 142 -2.54 18.28 -7.75
CA ASP A 142 -1.08 18.53 -7.84
C ASP A 142 -0.25 17.30 -8.23
N SER A 143 -0.85 16.25 -8.77
CA SER A 143 -0.09 15.10 -9.28
C SER A 143 0.78 15.51 -10.46
N CYS A 144 2.00 14.99 -10.51
CA CYS A 144 2.95 15.32 -11.56
C CYS A 144 3.76 14.11 -12.02
N GLY A 145 4.10 14.12 -13.29
CA GLY A 145 5.18 13.30 -13.80
C GLY A 145 6.51 14.07 -13.73
N VAL A 146 7.60 13.35 -13.85
CA VAL A 146 8.97 13.88 -13.78
C VAL A 146 9.73 13.58 -15.06
N TYR A 147 10.45 14.55 -15.59
CA TYR A 147 11.45 14.29 -16.61
C TYR A 147 12.85 14.58 -16.06
N VAL A 148 13.79 13.71 -16.41
CA VAL A 148 15.18 13.80 -15.94
C VAL A 148 16.10 13.78 -17.15
N ARG A 149 16.84 14.85 -17.35
CA ARG A 149 17.87 14.96 -18.39
C ARG A 149 19.22 14.57 -17.79
N THR A 150 19.90 13.68 -18.48
CA THR A 150 21.25 13.21 -18.18
C THR A 150 22.13 13.37 -19.40
N PRO A 151 23.47 13.26 -19.29
CA PRO A 151 24.34 13.24 -20.47
C PRO A 151 24.10 12.08 -21.45
N VAL A 152 23.34 11.05 -21.03
CA VAL A 152 23.00 9.89 -21.89
C VAL A 152 21.69 10.15 -22.64
N GLY A 153 20.76 10.89 -22.07
CA GLY A 153 19.47 11.21 -22.66
C GLY A 153 18.42 11.59 -21.62
N THR A 154 17.22 11.86 -22.09
CA THR A 154 16.08 12.23 -21.25
C THR A 154 15.29 10.99 -20.85
N VAL A 155 14.97 10.87 -19.57
CA VAL A 155 14.02 9.89 -19.01
C VAL A 155 12.75 10.61 -18.63
N VAL A 156 11.60 10.01 -18.92
CA VAL A 156 10.30 10.45 -18.45
C VAL A 156 9.75 9.39 -17.51
N HIS A 157 9.32 9.79 -16.31
CA HIS A 157 8.59 8.98 -15.37
C HIS A 157 7.22 9.61 -15.18
N THR A 158 6.17 8.88 -15.48
CA THR A 158 4.82 9.45 -15.51
C THR A 158 4.26 9.78 -14.14
N GLY A 159 4.76 9.13 -13.07
CA GLY A 159 3.94 8.96 -11.87
C GLY A 159 2.65 8.22 -12.23
N ASP A 160 1.65 8.33 -11.41
CA ASP A 160 0.31 7.80 -11.67
C ASP A 160 -0.49 8.82 -12.49
N PHE A 161 -1.12 8.37 -13.55
CA PHE A 161 -1.77 9.28 -14.49
C PHE A 161 -2.97 8.70 -15.21
N LYS A 162 -3.83 9.58 -15.68
CA LYS A 162 -4.81 9.37 -16.75
C LYS A 162 -4.92 10.61 -17.66
N PHE A 163 -5.60 10.49 -18.78
CA PHE A 163 -5.97 11.64 -19.59
C PHE A 163 -7.46 11.98 -19.34
N ASP A 164 -7.71 12.90 -18.41
CA ASP A 164 -9.05 13.45 -18.19
C ASP A 164 -9.20 14.77 -18.94
N HIS A 165 -10.11 14.79 -19.91
CA HIS A 165 -10.37 15.99 -20.74
C HIS A 165 -11.32 16.99 -20.08
N SER A 166 -11.98 16.61 -18.99
CA SER A 166 -12.90 17.45 -18.21
C SER A 166 -12.70 17.21 -16.71
N PRO A 167 -11.48 17.42 -16.19
CA PRO A 167 -11.19 17.23 -14.77
C PRO A 167 -11.97 18.26 -13.94
N VAL A 168 -12.35 17.87 -12.73
CA VAL A 168 -13.20 18.71 -11.85
C VAL A 168 -12.50 19.94 -11.32
N ASP A 169 -11.19 19.95 -11.25
CA ASP A 169 -10.33 21.09 -10.88
C ASP A 169 -9.94 21.97 -12.07
N GLY A 170 -10.25 21.54 -13.30
CA GLY A 170 -9.92 22.25 -14.54
C GLY A 170 -8.50 22.02 -15.06
N GLU A 171 -7.64 21.31 -14.32
CA GLU A 171 -6.24 21.11 -14.68
C GLU A 171 -6.06 19.81 -15.46
N GLN A 172 -5.82 19.91 -16.77
CA GLN A 172 -5.59 18.75 -17.64
C GLN A 172 -4.13 18.28 -17.61
N THR A 173 -3.89 16.98 -17.93
CA THR A 173 -2.54 16.49 -18.16
C THR A 173 -1.82 17.32 -19.21
N ASP A 174 -0.60 17.77 -18.92
CA ASP A 174 0.20 18.65 -19.79
C ASP A 174 0.70 17.92 -21.04
N MET A 175 -0.23 17.69 -21.97
CA MET A 175 0.07 17.06 -23.26
C MET A 175 1.07 17.87 -24.10
N HIS A 176 1.09 19.20 -23.94
CA HIS A 176 2.04 20.05 -24.65
C HIS A 176 3.48 19.77 -24.23
N LYS A 177 3.71 19.62 -22.92
CA LYS A 177 5.03 19.26 -22.39
C LYS A 177 5.44 17.86 -22.79
N LEU A 178 4.53 16.90 -22.74
CA LEU A 178 4.78 15.53 -23.19
C LEU A 178 5.15 15.48 -24.69
N ALA A 179 4.43 16.19 -25.54
CA ALA A 179 4.73 16.29 -26.97
C ALA A 179 6.07 17.03 -27.24
N GLU A 180 6.37 18.08 -26.47
CA GLU A 180 7.67 18.77 -26.52
C GLU A 180 8.82 17.82 -26.18
N LEU A 181 8.69 17.06 -25.09
CA LEU A 181 9.69 16.07 -24.67
C LEU A 181 9.89 15.00 -25.75
N GLY A 182 8.78 14.46 -26.31
CA GLY A 182 8.81 13.48 -27.39
C GLY A 182 9.50 14.00 -28.66
N ARG A 183 9.21 15.25 -29.04
CA ARG A 183 9.86 15.91 -30.18
C ARG A 183 11.38 16.09 -29.98
N ASN A 184 11.79 16.37 -28.75
CA ASN A 184 13.20 16.57 -28.38
C ASN A 184 13.95 15.24 -28.19
N GLY A 185 13.24 14.10 -28.18
CA GLY A 185 13.79 12.76 -28.06
C GLY A 185 13.85 12.29 -26.60
N VAL A 186 13.06 11.27 -26.28
CA VAL A 186 13.06 10.59 -24.99
C VAL A 186 13.81 9.27 -25.09
N LEU A 187 14.81 9.09 -24.25
CA LEU A 187 15.59 7.86 -24.18
C LEU A 187 14.79 6.73 -23.55
N VAL A 188 14.20 6.97 -22.38
CA VAL A 188 13.43 5.97 -21.64
C VAL A 188 12.13 6.60 -21.15
N LEU A 189 11.03 5.87 -21.30
CA LEU A 189 9.76 6.13 -20.60
C LEU A 189 9.57 5.05 -19.54
N CYS A 190 9.39 5.48 -18.29
CA CYS A 190 8.87 4.67 -17.19
C CYS A 190 7.41 5.10 -16.97
N ALA A 191 6.43 4.20 -17.20
CA ALA A 191 5.03 4.57 -17.15
C ALA A 191 4.19 3.60 -16.32
N ASP A 192 3.22 4.18 -15.58
CA ASP A 192 2.19 3.49 -14.81
C ASP A 192 1.47 2.44 -15.64
N SER A 193 1.33 1.25 -15.10
CA SER A 193 0.74 0.09 -15.76
C SER A 193 -0.50 -0.47 -15.07
N THR A 194 -0.97 0.15 -13.99
CA THR A 194 -2.03 -0.37 -13.11
C THR A 194 -3.28 -0.81 -13.86
N ASN A 195 -3.70 -0.04 -14.87
CA ASN A 195 -4.89 -0.36 -15.67
C ASN A 195 -4.58 -0.85 -17.10
N ALA A 196 -3.39 -1.35 -17.36
CA ALA A 196 -2.98 -1.79 -18.71
C ALA A 196 -3.83 -2.92 -19.31
N GLN A 197 -4.60 -3.64 -18.49
CA GLN A 197 -5.51 -4.69 -18.94
C GLN A 197 -6.93 -4.17 -19.25
N ASN A 198 -7.26 -2.95 -18.83
CA ASN A 198 -8.59 -2.38 -19.00
C ASN A 198 -8.72 -1.72 -20.39
N PRO A 199 -9.68 -2.15 -21.24
CA PRO A 199 -9.84 -1.57 -22.57
C PRO A 199 -10.44 -0.16 -22.50
N GLY A 200 -10.24 0.62 -23.56
CA GLY A 200 -10.80 1.96 -23.71
C GLY A 200 -10.06 3.01 -22.90
N TYR A 201 -10.77 4.12 -22.63
CA TYR A 201 -10.31 5.24 -21.81
C TYR A 201 -10.83 5.15 -20.38
N THR A 202 -10.08 5.66 -19.43
CA THR A 202 -10.58 5.89 -18.07
C THR A 202 -11.58 7.06 -18.08
N LEU A 203 -12.74 6.86 -17.45
CA LEU A 203 -13.77 7.88 -17.41
C LEU A 203 -13.32 9.12 -16.63
N SER A 204 -13.89 10.29 -17.01
CA SER A 204 -13.67 11.54 -16.30
C SER A 204 -14.27 11.54 -14.90
N GLU A 205 -13.64 12.25 -13.98
CA GLU A 205 -14.17 12.54 -12.65
C GLU A 205 -15.49 13.36 -12.69
N ALA A 206 -15.74 14.10 -13.77
CA ALA A 206 -17.01 14.81 -13.98
C ALA A 206 -18.23 13.87 -13.96
N VAL A 207 -18.07 12.61 -14.42
CA VAL A 207 -19.14 11.60 -14.38
C VAL A 207 -19.50 11.26 -12.93
N VAL A 208 -18.50 11.16 -12.06
CA VAL A 208 -18.70 10.87 -10.62
C VAL A 208 -19.34 12.06 -9.94
N SER A 209 -18.88 13.30 -10.24
CA SER A 209 -19.46 14.52 -9.69
C SER A 209 -20.96 14.58 -9.97
N LYS A 210 -21.38 14.30 -11.21
CA LYS A 210 -22.79 14.23 -11.56
C LYS A 210 -23.55 13.15 -10.77
N SER A 211 -23.03 11.93 -10.72
CA SER A 211 -23.67 10.81 -10.02
C SER A 211 -23.81 11.07 -8.51
N LEU A 212 -22.82 11.74 -7.89
CA LEU A 212 -22.91 12.13 -6.48
C LEU A 212 -23.99 13.19 -6.26
N ARG A 213 -24.06 14.23 -7.10
CA ARG A 213 -25.13 15.25 -7.01
C ARG A 213 -26.51 14.64 -7.13
N ASP A 214 -26.72 13.76 -8.12
CA ASP A 214 -27.98 13.05 -8.32
C ASP A 214 -28.34 12.23 -7.07
N ALA A 215 -27.40 11.45 -6.52
CA ALA A 215 -27.61 10.66 -5.31
C ALA A 215 -27.93 11.54 -4.08
N PHE A 216 -27.23 12.66 -3.89
CA PHE A 216 -27.46 13.59 -2.79
C PHE A 216 -28.83 14.28 -2.87
N HIS A 217 -29.31 14.52 -4.08
CA HIS A 217 -30.64 15.14 -4.32
C HIS A 217 -31.80 14.17 -3.98
N GLU A 218 -31.62 12.87 -4.29
CA GLU A 218 -32.66 11.85 -4.08
C GLU A 218 -32.79 11.41 -2.62
N VAL A 219 -31.70 11.42 -1.85
CA VAL A 219 -31.64 10.85 -0.49
C VAL A 219 -32.33 11.77 0.53
N ARG A 220 -33.25 11.19 1.32
CA ARG A 220 -33.99 11.87 2.40
C ARG A 220 -33.43 11.65 3.80
N GLY A 221 -32.64 10.60 4.00
CA GLY A 221 -31.93 10.30 5.26
C GLY A 221 -30.53 10.88 5.30
N ARG A 222 -29.71 10.41 6.24
CA ARG A 222 -28.28 10.75 6.28
C ARG A 222 -27.55 10.13 5.11
N ILE A 223 -26.49 10.81 4.67
CA ILE A 223 -25.56 10.28 3.68
C ILE A 223 -24.25 10.00 4.38
N ILE A 224 -23.74 8.76 4.25
CA ILE A 224 -22.41 8.36 4.69
C ILE A 224 -21.59 8.04 3.45
N LEU A 225 -20.59 8.87 3.14
CA LEU A 225 -19.72 8.65 1.99
C LEU A 225 -18.35 8.17 2.43
N ALA A 226 -18.01 6.96 2.00
CA ALA A 226 -16.70 6.37 2.25
C ALA A 226 -15.81 6.44 0.99
N THR A 227 -14.63 6.99 1.15
CA THR A 227 -13.62 7.10 0.09
C THR A 227 -12.22 7.04 0.68
N PHE A 228 -11.19 6.97 -0.17
CA PHE A 228 -9.81 7.16 0.27
C PHE A 228 -9.61 8.59 0.76
N ALA A 229 -8.94 8.75 1.89
CA ALA A 229 -8.65 10.07 2.45
C ALA A 229 -7.84 10.94 1.49
N SER A 230 -6.92 10.33 0.75
CA SER A 230 -6.06 11.00 -0.23
C SER A 230 -6.78 11.41 -1.51
N ASN A 231 -8.00 10.92 -1.77
CA ASN A 231 -8.78 11.36 -2.93
C ASN A 231 -9.47 12.70 -2.64
N VAL A 232 -8.66 13.75 -2.56
CA VAL A 232 -9.09 15.13 -2.23
C VAL A 232 -10.13 15.64 -3.21
N SER A 233 -10.02 15.32 -4.50
CA SER A 233 -11.00 15.67 -5.53
C SER A 233 -12.38 15.07 -5.23
N ARG A 234 -12.44 13.83 -4.77
CA ARG A 234 -13.68 13.17 -4.37
C ARG A 234 -14.30 13.77 -3.13
N VAL A 235 -13.46 14.15 -2.17
CA VAL A 235 -13.90 14.86 -0.97
C VAL A 235 -14.51 16.21 -1.36
N GLN A 236 -13.91 16.97 -2.29
CA GLN A 236 -14.50 18.22 -2.79
C GLN A 236 -15.86 18.01 -3.45
N MET A 237 -15.99 16.99 -4.32
CA MET A 237 -17.27 16.67 -4.94
C MET A 237 -18.37 16.37 -3.91
N ALA A 238 -18.01 15.66 -2.84
CA ALA A 238 -18.94 15.33 -1.76
C ALA A 238 -19.34 16.58 -0.96
N ILE A 239 -18.39 17.48 -0.68
CA ILE A 239 -18.64 18.77 -0.03
C ILE A 239 -19.57 19.62 -0.90
N ASP A 240 -19.30 19.75 -2.21
CA ASP A 240 -20.12 20.52 -3.13
C ASP A 240 -21.56 19.98 -3.17
N ALA A 241 -21.72 18.66 -3.32
CA ALA A 241 -23.02 18.02 -3.31
C ALA A 241 -23.76 18.20 -1.97
N ALA A 242 -23.04 18.16 -0.84
CA ALA A 242 -23.62 18.42 0.48
C ALA A 242 -24.11 19.87 0.61
N VAL A 243 -23.29 20.83 0.19
CA VAL A 243 -23.63 22.27 0.23
C VAL A 243 -24.84 22.57 -0.66
N GLU A 244 -24.87 22.07 -1.90
CA GLU A 244 -26.01 22.22 -2.82
C GLU A 244 -27.32 21.70 -2.22
N ASN A 245 -27.24 20.62 -1.42
CA ASN A 245 -28.39 20.01 -0.75
C ASN A 245 -28.57 20.49 0.71
N LYS A 246 -27.91 21.59 1.09
CA LYS A 246 -27.99 22.22 2.42
C LYS A 246 -27.67 21.23 3.57
N ARG A 247 -26.75 20.28 3.36
CA ARG A 247 -26.28 19.32 4.35
C ARG A 247 -25.03 19.83 5.04
N LYS A 248 -24.91 19.55 6.32
CA LYS A 248 -23.70 19.74 7.11
C LYS A 248 -22.78 18.54 6.90
N VAL A 249 -21.48 18.78 6.93
CA VAL A 249 -20.46 17.75 6.69
C VAL A 249 -19.74 17.46 8.01
N CYS A 250 -19.74 16.20 8.42
CA CYS A 250 -18.97 15.72 9.56
C CYS A 250 -17.92 14.71 9.06
N VAL A 251 -16.67 14.85 9.52
CA VAL A 251 -15.53 14.06 9.03
C VAL A 251 -15.09 13.06 10.07
N PHE A 252 -14.97 11.78 9.70
CA PHE A 252 -14.54 10.69 10.57
C PHE A 252 -13.34 9.92 9.98
N GLY A 253 -12.51 9.41 10.90
CA GLY A 253 -11.29 8.69 10.55
C GLY A 253 -10.07 9.60 10.58
N ARG A 254 -9.03 9.16 11.32
CA ARG A 254 -7.83 9.97 11.56
C ARG A 254 -7.20 10.50 10.26
N SER A 255 -6.98 9.63 9.29
CA SER A 255 -6.39 10.02 7.99
C SER A 255 -7.29 10.99 7.23
N MET A 256 -8.61 10.79 7.24
CA MET A 256 -9.56 11.70 6.57
C MET A 256 -9.54 13.10 7.21
N VAL A 257 -9.60 13.18 8.55
CA VAL A 257 -9.53 14.44 9.29
C VAL A 257 -8.22 15.18 8.98
N ASN A 258 -7.09 14.46 9.00
CA ASN A 258 -5.77 15.07 8.73
C ASN A 258 -5.68 15.60 7.29
N VAL A 259 -6.06 14.79 6.29
CA VAL A 259 -5.96 15.20 4.88
C VAL A 259 -6.93 16.33 4.57
N VAL A 260 -8.18 16.25 5.05
CA VAL A 260 -9.18 17.32 4.87
C VAL A 260 -8.69 18.62 5.53
N GLY A 261 -8.15 18.56 6.74
CA GLY A 261 -7.58 19.72 7.43
C GLY A 261 -6.44 20.38 6.64
N ILE A 262 -5.46 19.61 6.20
CA ILE A 262 -4.34 20.09 5.39
C ILE A 262 -4.84 20.70 4.07
N ALA A 263 -5.75 20.02 3.38
CA ALA A 263 -6.26 20.46 2.09
C ALA A 263 -7.12 21.74 2.20
N LEU A 264 -7.88 21.92 3.29
CA LEU A 264 -8.60 23.16 3.59
C LEU A 264 -7.64 24.31 3.90
N GLU A 265 -6.66 24.09 4.78
CA GLU A 265 -5.65 25.10 5.15
C GLU A 265 -4.87 25.58 3.92
N MET A 266 -4.54 24.67 3.02
CA MET A 266 -3.80 24.98 1.80
C MET A 266 -4.69 25.47 0.63
N GLY A 267 -6.02 25.48 0.79
CA GLY A 267 -6.99 25.97 -0.21
C GLY A 267 -7.27 25.01 -1.37
N TYR A 268 -6.90 23.73 -1.26
CA TYR A 268 -7.28 22.68 -2.22
C TYR A 268 -8.71 22.18 -2.02
N LEU A 269 -9.21 22.23 -0.79
CA LEU A 269 -10.62 22.07 -0.48
C LEU A 269 -11.26 23.43 -0.19
N LYS A 270 -12.47 23.61 -0.66
CA LYS A 270 -13.25 24.84 -0.48
C LYS A 270 -14.62 24.48 0.05
N ALA A 271 -15.07 25.18 1.07
CA ALA A 271 -16.41 25.05 1.61
C ALA A 271 -16.87 26.41 2.18
N PRO A 272 -18.15 26.77 2.07
CA PRO A 272 -18.71 27.91 2.77
C PRO A 272 -18.53 27.77 4.29
N GLU A 273 -18.43 28.90 4.99
CA GLU A 273 -18.38 28.92 6.45
C GLU A 273 -19.59 28.18 7.06
N GLY A 274 -19.33 27.43 8.13
CA GLY A 274 -20.35 26.63 8.81
C GLY A 274 -20.82 25.38 8.03
N THR A 275 -20.11 24.96 6.99
CA THR A 275 -20.37 23.68 6.30
C THR A 275 -19.98 22.50 7.18
N PHE A 276 -18.84 22.55 7.85
CA PHE A 276 -18.37 21.49 8.73
C PHE A 276 -18.97 21.62 10.13
N ILE A 277 -19.25 20.46 10.73
CA ILE A 277 -19.72 20.32 12.11
C ILE A 277 -18.89 19.27 12.84
N GLU A 278 -18.80 19.42 14.16
CA GLU A 278 -18.15 18.43 15.03
C GLU A 278 -19.08 17.22 15.27
N PRO A 279 -18.51 16.06 15.61
CA PRO A 279 -19.28 14.85 15.87
C PRO A 279 -20.40 15.01 16.92
N GLU A 280 -20.18 15.82 17.94
CA GLU A 280 -21.11 16.10 19.03
C GLU A 280 -22.35 16.88 18.55
N GLU A 281 -22.22 17.61 17.45
CA GLU A 281 -23.30 18.41 16.87
C GLU A 281 -24.23 17.61 15.96
N LEU A 282 -23.90 16.37 15.59
CA LEU A 282 -24.72 15.55 14.68
C LEU A 282 -26.19 15.46 15.13
N ASN A 283 -26.43 15.31 16.44
CA ASN A 283 -27.78 15.19 16.99
C ASN A 283 -28.60 16.50 16.97
N HIS A 284 -27.96 17.63 16.64
CA HIS A 284 -28.64 18.92 16.48
C HIS A 284 -29.25 19.12 15.11
N TYR A 285 -28.94 18.24 14.15
CA TYR A 285 -29.41 18.34 12.79
C TYR A 285 -30.32 17.16 12.44
N ARG A 286 -31.30 17.42 11.56
CA ARG A 286 -32.14 16.37 10.98
C ARG A 286 -31.31 15.51 10.01
N ASP A 287 -31.69 14.25 9.85
CA ASP A 287 -31.00 13.28 8.99
C ASP A 287 -30.82 13.79 7.54
N ASP A 288 -31.82 14.45 6.98
CA ASP A 288 -31.75 15.03 5.62
C ASP A 288 -30.77 16.22 5.51
N ARG A 289 -30.14 16.62 6.62
CA ARG A 289 -29.17 17.70 6.73
C ARG A 289 -27.76 17.23 7.07
N ILE A 290 -27.53 15.94 7.11
CA ILE A 290 -26.24 15.35 7.50
C ILE A 290 -25.59 14.65 6.32
N CYS A 291 -24.29 14.90 6.16
CA CYS A 291 -23.37 14.13 5.33
C CYS A 291 -22.16 13.76 6.20
N ILE A 292 -21.86 12.49 6.27
CA ILE A 292 -20.68 11.94 6.97
C ILE A 292 -19.64 11.53 5.94
N LEU A 293 -18.43 12.09 6.02
CA LEU A 293 -17.28 11.65 5.25
C LEU A 293 -16.42 10.72 6.10
N THR A 294 -16.07 9.54 5.58
CA THR A 294 -15.30 8.55 6.35
C THR A 294 -14.36 7.74 5.46
N THR A 295 -13.41 7.07 6.11
CA THR A 295 -12.57 6.03 5.51
C THR A 295 -13.19 4.64 5.65
N GLY A 296 -12.53 3.60 5.12
CA GLY A 296 -12.98 2.22 5.23
C GLY A 296 -13.69 1.71 3.99
N SER A 297 -13.46 2.36 2.84
CA SER A 297 -13.98 1.92 1.54
C SER A 297 -13.42 0.58 1.06
N GLN A 298 -12.35 0.08 1.72
CA GLN A 298 -11.70 -1.21 1.43
C GLN A 298 -12.05 -2.31 2.44
N GLY A 299 -12.96 -2.03 3.38
CA GLY A 299 -13.40 -3.02 4.36
C GLY A 299 -12.37 -3.33 5.45
N GLU A 300 -11.38 -2.46 5.65
CA GLU A 300 -10.38 -2.61 6.71
C GLU A 300 -11.05 -2.60 8.08
N PRO A 301 -10.79 -3.59 8.96
CA PRO A 301 -11.57 -3.78 10.19
C PRO A 301 -11.55 -2.58 11.14
N MET A 302 -10.43 -1.84 11.17
CA MET A 302 -10.26 -0.69 12.06
C MET A 302 -10.71 0.64 11.45
N ALA A 303 -11.11 0.66 10.19
CA ALA A 303 -11.54 1.87 9.51
C ALA A 303 -12.96 2.31 9.89
N GLY A 304 -13.25 3.59 9.67
CA GLY A 304 -14.51 4.20 10.13
C GLY A 304 -15.75 3.46 9.65
N LEU A 305 -15.87 3.21 8.34
CA LEU A 305 -17.06 2.55 7.78
C LEU A 305 -17.24 1.11 8.30
N SER A 306 -16.17 0.33 8.38
CA SER A 306 -16.23 -1.06 8.87
C SER A 306 -16.72 -1.11 10.32
N ARG A 307 -16.23 -0.19 11.17
CA ARG A 307 -16.67 -0.05 12.56
C ARG A 307 -18.10 0.46 12.67
N MET A 308 -18.59 1.28 11.74
CA MET A 308 -20.00 1.65 11.67
C MET A 308 -20.86 0.45 11.28
N ALA A 309 -20.39 -0.38 10.34
CA ALA A 309 -21.09 -1.56 9.84
C ALA A 309 -21.18 -2.71 10.85
N ASP A 310 -20.20 -2.85 11.75
CA ASP A 310 -20.21 -3.86 12.83
C ASP A 310 -20.77 -3.34 14.15
N GLY A 311 -21.20 -2.07 14.22
CA GLY A 311 -21.78 -1.43 15.40
C GLY A 311 -20.74 -1.03 16.47
N SER A 312 -19.43 -1.14 16.21
CA SER A 312 -18.38 -0.80 17.17
C SER A 312 -17.93 0.67 17.12
N HIS A 313 -18.47 1.46 16.18
CA HIS A 313 -18.14 2.88 16.09
C HIS A 313 -18.81 3.67 17.22
N ARG A 314 -17.98 4.43 17.97
CA ARG A 314 -18.45 5.06 19.24
C ARG A 314 -19.45 6.20 19.04
N GLN A 315 -19.36 6.95 17.95
CA GLN A 315 -20.09 8.19 17.72
C GLN A 315 -21.16 8.09 16.62
N VAL A 316 -21.07 7.11 15.72
CA VAL A 316 -22.01 6.94 14.60
C VAL A 316 -22.55 5.52 14.63
N GLN A 317 -23.87 5.40 14.75
CA GLN A 317 -24.61 4.16 14.58
C GLN A 317 -25.38 4.23 13.26
N ILE A 318 -25.32 3.18 12.47
CA ILE A 318 -26.11 3.05 11.22
C ILE A 318 -27.53 2.66 11.60
N HIS A 319 -28.51 3.29 10.97
CA HIS A 319 -29.92 2.95 11.16
C HIS A 319 -30.69 2.93 9.83
N ALA A 320 -31.90 2.41 9.89
CA ALA A 320 -32.77 2.35 8.73
C ALA A 320 -33.04 3.76 8.18
N GLY A 321 -32.92 3.91 6.84
CA GLY A 321 -33.04 5.18 6.13
C GLY A 321 -31.72 5.88 5.83
N ASP A 322 -30.60 5.44 6.38
CA ASP A 322 -29.27 5.89 5.97
C ASP A 322 -28.95 5.44 4.55
N THR A 323 -28.22 6.27 3.83
CA THR A 323 -27.65 5.89 2.53
C THR A 323 -26.13 5.94 2.62
N VAL A 324 -25.48 4.79 2.41
CA VAL A 324 -24.04 4.67 2.39
C VAL A 324 -23.54 4.63 0.95
N ILE A 325 -22.65 5.54 0.59
CA ILE A 325 -22.02 5.61 -0.74
C ILE A 325 -20.56 5.16 -0.57
N ILE A 326 -20.20 4.02 -1.17
CA ILE A 326 -18.82 3.54 -1.21
C ILE A 326 -18.22 4.02 -2.54
N SER A 327 -17.50 5.13 -2.46
CA SER A 327 -16.90 5.82 -3.61
C SER A 327 -15.47 5.34 -3.84
N ALA A 328 -15.32 4.03 -3.99
CA ALA A 328 -14.08 3.32 -4.27
C ALA A 328 -14.37 2.01 -5.01
N SER A 329 -13.35 1.45 -5.66
CA SER A 329 -13.36 0.04 -6.10
C SER A 329 -12.49 -0.77 -5.14
N PRO A 330 -12.85 -2.02 -4.83
CA PRO A 330 -12.00 -2.89 -4.02
C PRO A 330 -10.61 -3.05 -4.67
N ILE A 331 -9.56 -2.90 -3.87
CA ILE A 331 -8.22 -3.31 -4.26
C ILE A 331 -8.23 -4.85 -4.33
N PRO A 332 -7.54 -5.46 -5.30
CA PRO A 332 -7.44 -6.92 -5.39
C PRO A 332 -7.07 -7.56 -4.05
N GLY A 333 -7.87 -8.54 -3.60
CA GLY A 333 -7.75 -9.17 -2.28
C GLY A 333 -8.73 -8.65 -1.22
N ASN A 334 -9.29 -7.44 -1.36
CA ASN A 334 -10.21 -6.85 -0.38
C ASN A 334 -11.70 -7.12 -0.67
N GLU A 335 -12.02 -7.83 -1.75
CA GLU A 335 -13.41 -8.03 -2.21
C GLU A 335 -14.30 -8.66 -1.14
N THR A 336 -13.77 -9.64 -0.41
CA THR A 336 -14.50 -10.33 0.67
C THR A 336 -14.79 -9.40 1.85
N SER A 337 -13.82 -8.61 2.27
CA SER A 337 -13.97 -7.65 3.38
C SER A 337 -14.94 -6.53 3.04
N VAL A 338 -14.85 -6.00 1.83
CA VAL A 338 -15.80 -5.00 1.32
C VAL A 338 -17.21 -5.59 1.22
N GLY A 339 -17.35 -6.81 0.68
CA GLY A 339 -18.64 -7.50 0.60
C GLY A 339 -19.29 -7.68 1.98
N ARG A 340 -18.52 -8.13 2.97
CA ARG A 340 -18.99 -8.28 4.36
C ARG A 340 -19.46 -6.94 4.95
N THR A 341 -18.71 -5.86 4.72
CA THR A 341 -19.09 -4.52 5.18
C THR A 341 -20.41 -4.07 4.56
N ILE A 342 -20.60 -4.30 3.24
CA ILE A 342 -21.85 -4.00 2.54
C ILE A 342 -23.02 -4.80 3.14
N ASP A 343 -22.85 -6.11 3.34
CA ASP A 343 -23.89 -6.96 3.90
C ASP A 343 -24.31 -6.51 5.30
N ASN A 344 -23.35 -6.14 6.15
CA ASN A 344 -23.62 -5.64 7.49
C ASN A 344 -24.39 -4.32 7.47
N LEU A 345 -24.00 -3.37 6.61
CA LEU A 345 -24.72 -2.10 6.44
C LEU A 345 -26.17 -2.32 5.98
N MET A 346 -26.39 -3.24 5.04
CA MET A 346 -27.73 -3.56 4.56
C MET A 346 -28.59 -4.27 5.64
N ARG A 347 -27.98 -5.12 6.47
CA ARG A 347 -28.68 -5.73 7.62
C ARG A 347 -29.12 -4.70 8.65
N LEU A 348 -28.40 -3.60 8.81
CA LEU A 348 -28.78 -2.47 9.67
C LEU A 348 -29.85 -1.57 9.03
N GLY A 349 -30.30 -1.87 7.81
CA GLY A 349 -31.36 -1.14 7.09
C GLY A 349 -30.88 0.03 6.25
N ALA A 350 -29.57 0.17 6.03
CA ALA A 350 -29.04 1.19 5.15
C ALA A 350 -29.19 0.81 3.66
N LYS A 351 -29.42 1.82 2.81
CA LYS A 351 -29.24 1.67 1.34
C LYS A 351 -27.77 1.83 1.01
N VAL A 352 -27.20 0.89 0.27
CA VAL A 352 -25.77 0.96 -0.13
C VAL A 352 -25.63 1.18 -1.62
N ILE A 353 -24.89 2.23 -2.00
CA ILE A 353 -24.53 2.59 -3.38
C ILE A 353 -23.04 2.34 -3.57
N THR A 354 -22.67 1.57 -4.58
CA THR A 354 -21.28 1.20 -4.90
C THR A 354 -20.95 1.51 -6.36
N SER A 355 -19.69 1.40 -6.74
CA SER A 355 -19.25 1.53 -8.14
C SER A 355 -19.91 0.50 -9.10
N ARG A 356 -20.46 -0.60 -8.57
CA ARG A 356 -21.20 -1.61 -9.34
C ARG A 356 -22.64 -1.20 -9.64
N THR A 357 -23.25 -0.39 -8.77
CA THR A 357 -24.66 0.02 -8.88
C THR A 357 -24.85 1.43 -9.46
N SER A 358 -23.82 2.28 -9.33
CA SER A 358 -23.83 3.65 -9.85
C SER A 358 -22.40 4.11 -10.15
N ARG A 359 -22.26 5.12 -11.00
CA ARG A 359 -20.93 5.66 -11.36
C ARG A 359 -20.37 6.60 -10.28
N VAL A 360 -20.27 6.10 -9.04
CA VAL A 360 -19.76 6.86 -7.89
C VAL A 360 -18.24 6.76 -7.73
N HIS A 361 -17.56 6.04 -8.59
CA HIS A 361 -16.10 5.93 -8.61
C HIS A 361 -15.58 5.73 -10.04
N VAL A 362 -14.42 6.30 -10.33
CA VAL A 362 -13.60 6.05 -11.50
C VAL A 362 -12.14 5.92 -11.05
N SER A 363 -11.34 5.17 -11.81
CA SER A 363 -9.91 5.01 -11.51
C SER A 363 -9.14 6.32 -11.69
N GLY A 364 -8.07 6.50 -10.90
CA GLY A 364 -7.06 7.52 -11.12
C GLY A 364 -6.04 7.17 -12.20
N HIS A 365 -5.97 5.88 -12.58
CA HIS A 365 -4.99 5.36 -13.55
C HIS A 365 -5.59 5.22 -14.94
N GLY A 366 -4.76 5.48 -15.94
CA GLY A 366 -5.12 5.38 -17.35
C GLY A 366 -5.36 3.95 -17.82
N SER A 367 -6.43 3.75 -18.59
CA SER A 367 -6.72 2.50 -19.31
C SER A 367 -5.92 2.43 -20.62
N GLN A 368 -6.12 1.39 -21.44
CA GLN A 368 -5.28 1.12 -22.62
C GLN A 368 -5.12 2.30 -23.59
N GLU A 369 -6.19 3.05 -23.84
CA GLU A 369 -6.13 4.18 -24.78
C GLU A 369 -5.40 5.39 -24.17
N ASP A 370 -5.49 5.58 -22.83
CA ASP A 370 -4.66 6.56 -22.11
C ASP A 370 -3.16 6.20 -22.22
N LEU A 371 -2.83 4.93 -22.00
CA LEU A 371 -1.46 4.42 -22.08
C LEU A 371 -0.89 4.55 -23.50
N LYS A 372 -1.70 4.24 -24.52
CA LYS A 372 -1.31 4.44 -25.93
C LYS A 372 -1.11 5.91 -26.25
N THR A 373 -1.92 6.80 -25.69
CA THR A 373 -1.78 8.26 -25.85
C THR A 373 -0.44 8.73 -25.27
N MET A 374 -0.09 8.28 -24.05
CA MET A 374 1.20 8.59 -23.42
C MET A 374 2.38 8.14 -24.29
N LEU A 375 2.37 6.87 -24.74
CA LEU A 375 3.40 6.31 -25.61
C LEU A 375 3.53 7.08 -26.93
N SER A 376 2.41 7.50 -27.52
CA SER A 376 2.36 8.24 -28.79
C SER A 376 2.88 9.68 -28.67
N LEU A 377 2.62 10.35 -27.55
CA LEU A 377 3.13 11.70 -27.28
C LEU A 377 4.65 11.67 -26.99
N VAL A 378 5.08 10.74 -26.14
CA VAL A 378 6.47 10.67 -25.66
C VAL A 378 7.42 10.02 -26.67
N ARG A 379 6.96 9.04 -27.46
CA ARG A 379 7.74 8.28 -28.46
C ARG A 379 9.11 7.83 -27.94
N PRO A 380 9.16 7.06 -26.86
CA PRO A 380 10.42 6.72 -26.23
C PRO A 380 11.24 5.76 -27.08
N LYS A 381 12.58 5.86 -26.96
CA LYS A 381 13.48 4.87 -27.56
C LYS A 381 13.43 3.53 -26.84
N PHE A 382 13.39 3.57 -25.50
CA PHE A 382 13.24 2.42 -24.61
C PHE A 382 12.02 2.61 -23.72
N PHE A 383 11.36 1.51 -23.40
CA PHE A 383 10.18 1.51 -22.54
C PHE A 383 10.39 0.55 -21.36
N VAL A 384 10.09 1.03 -20.15
CA VAL A 384 10.09 0.28 -18.91
C VAL A 384 8.71 0.47 -18.24
N PRO A 385 7.80 -0.51 -18.36
CA PRO A 385 6.54 -0.44 -17.62
C PRO A 385 6.83 -0.53 -16.12
N VAL A 386 6.20 0.34 -15.33
CA VAL A 386 6.33 0.40 -13.86
C VAL A 386 4.95 0.43 -13.22
N HIS A 387 4.88 0.35 -11.88
CA HIS A 387 3.68 0.45 -11.08
C HIS A 387 2.60 -0.54 -11.52
N GLY A 388 2.77 -1.80 -11.15
CA GLY A 388 1.80 -2.86 -11.45
C GLY A 388 2.33 -4.27 -11.24
N GLU A 389 1.39 -5.19 -11.09
CA GLU A 389 1.69 -6.62 -11.08
C GLU A 389 2.25 -7.08 -12.45
N TYR A 390 2.96 -8.20 -12.47
CA TYR A 390 3.62 -8.70 -13.70
C TYR A 390 2.67 -8.79 -14.91
N ARG A 391 1.40 -9.21 -14.73
CA ARG A 391 0.41 -9.26 -15.80
C ARG A 391 0.09 -7.88 -16.39
N MET A 392 0.08 -6.84 -15.55
CA MET A 392 -0.17 -5.45 -15.96
C MET A 392 1.03 -4.90 -16.73
N LEU A 393 2.26 -5.10 -16.21
CA LEU A 393 3.50 -4.73 -16.88
C LEU A 393 3.60 -5.39 -18.26
N ARG A 394 3.23 -6.67 -18.34
CA ARG A 394 3.26 -7.43 -19.59
C ARG A 394 2.24 -6.89 -20.61
N SER A 395 1.02 -6.61 -20.17
CA SER A 395 -0.01 -6.02 -21.04
C SER A 395 0.43 -4.65 -21.57
N HIS A 396 1.04 -3.82 -20.72
CA HIS A 396 1.55 -2.51 -21.14
C HIS A 396 2.71 -2.63 -22.14
N ALA A 397 3.58 -3.62 -21.97
CA ALA A 397 4.64 -3.93 -22.92
C ALA A 397 4.09 -4.33 -24.30
N GLU A 398 3.02 -5.13 -24.35
CA GLU A 398 2.32 -5.53 -25.57
C GLU A 398 1.65 -4.33 -26.28
N LEU A 399 1.08 -3.40 -25.50
CA LEU A 399 0.58 -2.14 -26.05
C LEU A 399 1.71 -1.32 -26.69
N ALA A 400 2.86 -1.20 -26.01
CA ALA A 400 4.01 -0.47 -26.55
C ALA A 400 4.55 -1.11 -27.84
N GLU A 401 4.64 -2.45 -27.90
CA GLU A 401 5.03 -3.20 -29.10
C GLU A 401 4.05 -2.93 -30.25
N SER A 402 2.75 -2.91 -29.98
CA SER A 402 1.71 -2.62 -30.98
C SER A 402 1.78 -1.22 -31.57
N LEU A 403 2.36 -0.27 -30.83
CA LEU A 403 2.60 1.11 -31.28
C LEU A 403 3.98 1.31 -31.93
N GLY A 404 4.73 0.23 -32.17
CA GLY A 404 5.98 0.24 -32.91
C GLY A 404 7.23 0.45 -32.05
N VAL A 405 7.14 0.37 -30.72
CA VAL A 405 8.36 0.29 -29.89
C VAL A 405 8.98 -1.10 -30.12
N PRO A 406 10.24 -1.18 -30.59
CA PRO A 406 10.85 -2.47 -30.87
C PRO A 406 10.89 -3.36 -29.62
N LYS A 407 10.53 -4.62 -29.74
CA LYS A 407 10.45 -5.58 -28.62
C LYS A 407 11.72 -5.63 -27.78
N GLN A 408 12.90 -5.57 -28.41
CA GLN A 408 14.20 -5.54 -27.72
C GLN A 408 14.46 -4.24 -26.94
N ASN A 409 13.65 -3.21 -27.16
CA ASN A 409 13.73 -1.92 -26.47
C ASN A 409 12.70 -1.82 -25.33
N ILE A 410 11.87 -2.84 -25.12
CA ILE A 410 10.91 -2.94 -24.03
C ILE A 410 11.54 -3.83 -22.95
N LEU A 411 11.80 -3.27 -21.79
CA LEU A 411 12.50 -3.95 -20.70
C LEU A 411 11.55 -4.15 -19.51
N ILE A 412 11.21 -5.40 -19.23
CA ILE A 412 10.45 -5.79 -18.05
C ILE A 412 11.40 -6.44 -17.05
N GLY A 413 11.25 -6.12 -15.77
CA GLY A 413 12.04 -6.70 -14.69
C GLY A 413 11.26 -6.79 -13.41
N ASP A 414 11.95 -7.19 -12.34
CA ASP A 414 11.46 -7.21 -10.97
C ASP A 414 12.11 -6.09 -10.17
N ASN A 415 11.65 -5.86 -8.94
CA ASN A 415 12.35 -4.99 -8.00
C ASN A 415 13.82 -5.40 -7.84
N GLY A 416 14.70 -4.41 -7.79
CA GLY A 416 16.15 -4.59 -7.75
C GLY A 416 16.82 -4.79 -9.12
N THR A 417 16.08 -4.99 -10.20
CA THR A 417 16.66 -5.12 -11.54
C THR A 417 17.39 -3.84 -11.95
N VAL A 418 18.63 -3.97 -12.43
CA VAL A 418 19.43 -2.86 -12.95
C VAL A 418 19.25 -2.76 -14.46
N PHE A 419 18.42 -1.81 -14.89
CA PHE A 419 18.29 -1.42 -16.29
C PHE A 419 19.38 -0.41 -16.63
N GLU A 420 20.29 -0.75 -17.54
CA GLU A 420 21.41 0.08 -17.92
C GLU A 420 21.24 0.61 -19.33
N PHE A 421 21.40 1.92 -19.50
CA PHE A 421 21.20 2.62 -20.76
C PHE A 421 22.44 3.40 -21.20
N THR A 422 22.63 3.37 -22.49
CA THR A 422 23.47 4.33 -23.25
C THR A 422 22.56 5.08 -24.23
N ASN A 423 23.08 6.07 -24.93
CA ASN A 423 22.31 6.73 -25.98
C ASN A 423 21.90 5.78 -27.15
N ARG A 424 22.45 4.56 -27.20
CA ARG A 424 22.21 3.59 -28.29
C ARG A 424 21.59 2.27 -27.84
N SER A 425 21.82 1.85 -26.63
CA SER A 425 21.42 0.53 -26.13
C SER A 425 20.80 0.59 -24.74
N GLY A 426 19.87 -0.31 -24.46
CA GLY A 426 19.32 -0.59 -23.14
C GLY A 426 19.40 -2.08 -22.87
N LYS A 427 19.75 -2.49 -21.64
CA LYS A 427 19.85 -3.89 -21.25
C LYS A 427 19.74 -4.06 -19.74
N ILE A 428 19.38 -5.24 -19.30
CA ILE A 428 19.48 -5.66 -17.90
C ILE A 428 20.92 -6.11 -17.64
N THR A 429 21.55 -5.58 -16.58
CA THR A 429 22.96 -5.85 -16.28
C THR A 429 23.19 -6.53 -14.94
N GLY A 430 22.18 -6.59 -14.07
CA GLY A 430 22.29 -7.24 -12.77
C GLY A 430 21.08 -6.98 -11.89
N LYS A 431 21.23 -7.29 -10.62
CA LYS A 431 20.25 -6.98 -9.56
C LYS A 431 20.98 -6.38 -8.35
N VAL A 432 20.32 -5.47 -7.66
CA VAL A 432 20.70 -5.00 -6.32
C VAL A 432 19.77 -5.63 -5.29
N GLN A 433 20.14 -5.55 -4.03
CA GLN A 433 19.27 -5.96 -2.93
C GLN A 433 17.99 -5.11 -2.97
N SER A 434 16.87 -5.78 -2.86
CA SER A 434 15.53 -5.21 -2.85
C SER A 434 14.59 -6.20 -2.15
N GLY A 435 13.44 -5.74 -1.76
CA GLY A 435 12.44 -6.61 -1.14
C GLY A 435 11.45 -5.80 -0.30
N ALA A 436 10.81 -6.52 0.62
CA ALA A 436 9.86 -5.96 1.56
C ALA A 436 10.48 -5.92 2.97
N VAL A 437 10.38 -4.78 3.61
CA VAL A 437 10.67 -4.59 5.04
C VAL A 437 9.34 -4.37 5.75
N PHE A 438 9.06 -5.20 6.74
CA PHE A 438 7.81 -5.14 7.50
C PHE A 438 7.94 -4.16 8.66
N VAL A 439 6.88 -3.39 8.88
CA VAL A 439 6.73 -2.50 10.03
C VAL A 439 5.56 -3.01 10.87
N ASP A 440 5.80 -3.22 12.15
CA ASP A 440 4.84 -3.69 13.14
C ASP A 440 4.97 -2.83 14.40
N GLY A 441 4.00 -1.99 14.67
CA GLY A 441 4.05 -1.00 15.73
C GLY A 441 5.24 -0.04 15.59
N LEU A 442 6.18 -0.11 16.53
CA LEU A 442 7.41 0.70 16.49
C LEU A 442 8.59 -0.03 15.83
N GLY A 443 8.45 -1.33 15.57
CA GLY A 443 9.50 -2.17 14.99
C GLY A 443 9.57 -1.98 13.48
N VAL A 444 10.78 -1.86 12.94
CA VAL A 444 11.03 -1.76 11.49
C VAL A 444 12.06 -2.83 11.11
N GLY A 445 11.60 -3.83 10.36
CA GLY A 445 12.47 -4.90 9.86
C GLY A 445 12.85 -5.98 10.90
N ASP A 446 12.35 -5.92 12.12
CA ASP A 446 12.52 -6.94 13.16
C ASP A 446 11.57 -8.14 12.96
N VAL A 447 10.49 -7.95 12.22
CA VAL A 447 9.58 -9.01 11.76
C VAL A 447 10.05 -9.53 10.41
N GLY A 448 10.74 -10.68 10.40
CA GLY A 448 11.16 -11.34 9.17
C GLY A 448 10.22 -12.46 8.73
N ASN A 449 10.55 -13.12 7.61
CA ASN A 449 9.75 -14.22 7.06
C ASN A 449 9.52 -15.37 8.05
N ILE A 450 10.46 -15.61 8.97
CA ILE A 450 10.32 -16.65 10.01
C ILE A 450 9.17 -16.27 10.96
N VAL A 451 9.14 -15.02 11.44
CA VAL A 451 8.10 -14.54 12.35
C VAL A 451 6.73 -14.55 11.66
N ILE A 452 6.66 -14.14 10.41
CA ILE A 452 5.40 -14.19 9.63
C ILE A 452 4.91 -15.63 9.50
N ARG A 453 5.76 -16.56 9.14
CA ARG A 453 5.41 -17.99 9.04
C ARG A 453 4.92 -18.55 10.40
N ASP A 454 5.58 -18.18 11.49
CA ASP A 454 5.16 -18.60 12.82
C ASP A 454 3.79 -18.03 13.19
N ARG A 455 3.53 -16.74 12.89
CA ARG A 455 2.22 -16.12 13.08
C ARG A 455 1.13 -16.78 12.23
N GLN A 456 1.41 -17.12 10.97
CA GLN A 456 0.50 -17.87 10.11
C GLN A 456 0.17 -19.25 10.70
N GLN A 457 1.19 -20.00 11.13
CA GLN A 457 1.01 -21.31 11.74
C GLN A 457 0.19 -21.22 13.05
N LEU A 458 0.47 -20.23 13.89
CA LEU A 458 -0.30 -19.97 15.12
C LEU A 458 -1.76 -19.61 14.82
N ALA A 459 -2.01 -18.83 13.78
CA ALA A 459 -3.36 -18.44 13.37
C ALA A 459 -4.16 -19.60 12.77
N GLN A 460 -3.51 -20.51 12.01
CA GLN A 460 -4.17 -21.64 11.35
C GLN A 460 -4.40 -22.83 12.28
N ASP A 461 -3.36 -23.26 12.99
CA ASP A 461 -3.35 -24.54 13.69
C ASP A 461 -3.17 -24.40 15.20
N GLY A 462 -2.89 -23.20 15.70
CA GLY A 462 -2.71 -22.94 17.13
C GLY A 462 -1.36 -23.41 17.68
N VAL A 463 -1.27 -23.45 19.01
CA VAL A 463 -0.06 -23.84 19.74
C VAL A 463 -0.34 -24.94 20.75
N PHE A 464 0.64 -25.84 20.88
CA PHE A 464 0.68 -26.94 21.82
C PHE A 464 1.97 -26.88 22.63
N ILE A 465 1.89 -26.58 23.90
CA ILE A 465 3.03 -26.40 24.81
C ILE A 465 3.13 -27.63 25.71
N VAL A 466 4.34 -28.16 25.82
CA VAL A 466 4.66 -29.29 26.72
C VAL A 466 5.71 -28.82 27.71
N VAL A 467 5.38 -28.86 28.98
CA VAL A 467 6.30 -28.49 30.08
C VAL A 467 6.76 -29.75 30.82
N ILE A 468 8.05 -29.96 30.93
CA ILE A 468 8.65 -31.14 31.55
C ILE A 468 9.75 -30.66 32.50
N ALA A 469 9.77 -31.20 33.73
CA ALA A 469 10.87 -31.04 34.65
C ALA A 469 11.71 -32.33 34.64
N LEU A 470 13.02 -32.21 34.36
CA LEU A 470 13.97 -33.31 34.39
C LEU A 470 14.96 -33.17 35.56
N GLU A 471 15.41 -34.28 36.12
CA GLU A 471 16.46 -34.28 37.11
C GLU A 471 17.81 -33.86 36.52
N LYS A 472 18.60 -33.17 37.32
CA LYS A 472 19.89 -32.61 36.89
C LYS A 472 20.84 -33.68 36.38
N GLY A 473 21.29 -33.50 35.12
CA GLY A 473 22.24 -34.39 34.47
C GLY A 473 21.69 -35.76 34.06
N SER A 474 20.36 -35.94 34.10
CA SER A 474 19.67 -37.13 33.62
C SER A 474 18.48 -36.78 32.71
N SER A 475 17.92 -37.79 32.05
CA SER A 475 16.65 -37.68 31.32
C SER A 475 15.44 -38.16 32.15
N GLN A 476 15.62 -38.33 33.46
CA GLN A 476 14.59 -38.80 34.36
C GLN A 476 13.59 -37.67 34.64
N VAL A 477 12.30 -37.97 34.50
CA VAL A 477 11.24 -37.01 34.71
C VAL A 477 10.99 -36.82 36.21
N ALA A 478 11.21 -35.59 36.70
CA ALA A 478 10.91 -35.20 38.06
C ALA A 478 9.46 -34.74 38.22
N ALA A 479 8.89 -34.08 37.20
CA ALA A 479 7.47 -33.64 37.17
C ALA A 479 6.98 -33.40 35.72
N GLY A 480 5.67 -33.53 35.49
CA GLY A 480 5.04 -33.40 34.19
C GLY A 480 4.87 -34.74 33.46
N PRO A 481 4.62 -34.75 32.13
CA PRO A 481 4.47 -33.61 31.24
C PRO A 481 3.17 -32.84 31.49
N ASP A 482 3.25 -31.52 31.69
CA ASP A 482 2.10 -30.65 31.66
C ASP A 482 1.86 -30.14 30.25
N ILE A 483 0.59 -30.12 29.86
CA ILE A 483 0.19 -29.80 28.48
C ILE A 483 -0.76 -28.60 28.48
N VAL A 484 -0.42 -27.60 27.66
CA VAL A 484 -1.28 -26.43 27.41
C VAL A 484 -1.52 -26.31 25.92
N SER A 485 -2.79 -26.24 25.52
CA SER A 485 -3.19 -26.02 24.12
C SER A 485 -3.99 -24.74 24.00
N ARG A 486 -3.70 -23.95 22.95
CA ARG A 486 -4.45 -22.73 22.58
C ARG A 486 -4.62 -22.67 21.07
N GLY A 487 -5.86 -22.41 20.62
CA GLY A 487 -6.18 -22.27 19.19
C GLY A 487 -6.11 -23.56 18.38
N PHE A 488 -5.71 -24.70 18.97
CA PHE A 488 -5.60 -25.98 18.27
C PHE A 488 -6.89 -26.82 18.41
N VAL A 489 -7.21 -27.21 19.64
CA VAL A 489 -8.40 -28.02 19.97
C VAL A 489 -9.04 -27.50 21.25
N TYR A 490 -10.35 -27.70 21.40
CA TYR A 490 -11.03 -27.44 22.66
C TYR A 490 -10.74 -28.59 23.62
N VAL A 491 -9.93 -28.31 24.64
CA VAL A 491 -9.33 -29.32 25.53
C VAL A 491 -10.38 -30.21 26.20
N ARG A 492 -11.53 -29.63 26.61
CA ARG A 492 -12.61 -30.39 27.28
C ARG A 492 -13.24 -31.48 26.43
N ASP A 493 -13.28 -31.29 25.09
CA ASP A 493 -13.89 -32.23 24.15
C ASP A 493 -12.85 -33.14 23.46
N SER A 494 -11.60 -33.07 23.90
CA SER A 494 -10.46 -33.73 23.23
C SER A 494 -9.61 -34.57 24.20
N GLU A 495 -10.21 -35.16 25.23
CA GLU A 495 -9.51 -35.93 26.27
C GLU A 495 -8.71 -37.10 25.68
N GLU A 496 -9.26 -37.83 24.69
CA GLU A 496 -8.55 -38.92 24.02
C GLU A 496 -7.30 -38.44 23.26
N LEU A 497 -7.42 -37.31 22.56
CA LEU A 497 -6.30 -36.70 21.85
C LEU A 497 -5.19 -36.23 22.80
N MET A 498 -5.59 -35.64 23.93
CA MET A 498 -4.66 -35.14 24.95
C MET A 498 -3.96 -36.27 25.72
N SER A 499 -4.70 -37.33 26.06
CA SER A 499 -4.17 -38.55 26.67
C SER A 499 -3.19 -39.25 25.73
N GLY A 500 -3.55 -39.40 24.45
CA GLY A 500 -2.64 -39.95 23.44
C GLY A 500 -1.38 -39.11 23.26
N ALA A 501 -1.49 -37.79 23.25
CA ALA A 501 -0.32 -36.91 23.20
C ALA A 501 0.62 -37.11 24.41
N ARG A 502 0.04 -37.21 25.63
CA ARG A 502 0.79 -37.50 26.86
C ARG A 502 1.56 -38.82 26.74
N SER A 503 0.91 -39.89 26.31
CA SER A 503 1.56 -41.20 26.13
C SER A 503 2.68 -41.14 25.09
N HIS A 504 2.56 -40.37 24.03
CA HIS A 504 3.63 -40.19 23.06
C HIS A 504 4.85 -39.44 23.64
N ILE A 505 4.61 -38.44 24.49
CA ILE A 505 5.66 -37.71 25.20
C ILE A 505 6.41 -38.67 26.15
N GLU A 506 5.65 -39.40 26.98
CA GLU A 506 6.19 -40.37 27.94
C GLU A 506 7.07 -41.43 27.24
N ASN A 507 6.60 -41.98 26.12
CA ASN A 507 7.35 -42.94 25.32
C ASN A 507 8.64 -42.34 24.71
N VAL A 508 8.65 -41.06 24.35
CA VAL A 508 9.87 -40.38 23.89
C VAL A 508 10.86 -40.20 25.04
N LEU A 509 10.40 -39.77 26.20
CA LEU A 509 11.22 -39.54 27.39
C LEU A 509 11.85 -40.86 27.89
N GLU A 510 11.11 -41.96 27.92
CA GLU A 510 11.60 -43.30 28.28
C GLU A 510 12.71 -43.77 27.32
N ARG A 511 12.52 -43.57 26.00
CA ARG A 511 13.56 -43.88 25.01
C ARG A 511 14.79 -42.99 25.15
N CYS A 512 14.63 -41.72 25.48
CA CYS A 512 15.77 -40.82 25.73
C CYS A 512 16.54 -41.26 27.00
N ASN A 513 15.82 -41.67 28.04
CA ASN A 513 16.43 -42.15 29.29
C ASN A 513 17.23 -43.45 29.08
N THR A 514 16.64 -44.46 28.40
CA THR A 514 17.34 -45.74 28.10
C THR A 514 18.48 -45.57 27.12
N GLY A 515 18.41 -44.60 26.22
CA GLY A 515 19.43 -44.25 25.23
C GLY A 515 20.53 -43.30 25.75
N ASN A 516 20.48 -42.88 27.01
CA ASN A 516 21.38 -41.88 27.62
C ASN A 516 21.43 -40.55 26.84
N VAL A 517 20.32 -40.13 26.24
CA VAL A 517 20.22 -38.85 25.54
C VAL A 517 19.96 -37.77 26.58
N THR A 518 20.97 -37.02 26.97
CA THR A 518 20.89 -35.95 27.98
C THR A 518 20.83 -34.53 27.35
N GLU A 519 21.04 -34.45 26.04
CA GLU A 519 21.00 -33.15 25.35
C GLU A 519 19.57 -32.65 25.14
N TRP A 520 19.23 -31.51 25.73
CA TRP A 520 17.87 -30.95 25.72
C TRP A 520 17.33 -30.67 24.33
N ASN A 521 18.18 -30.20 23.42
CA ASN A 521 17.76 -29.93 22.05
C ASN A 521 17.34 -31.19 21.30
N ALA A 522 18.02 -32.30 21.55
CA ALA A 522 17.69 -33.61 21.00
C ALA A 522 16.34 -34.10 21.54
N ILE A 523 16.12 -34.00 22.86
CA ILE A 523 14.83 -34.36 23.50
C ILE A 523 13.68 -33.51 22.96
N LYS A 524 13.87 -32.18 22.92
CA LYS A 524 12.86 -31.27 22.37
C LYS A 524 12.49 -31.59 20.92
N THR A 525 13.49 -31.95 20.10
CA THR A 525 13.26 -32.30 18.69
C THR A 525 12.50 -33.61 18.57
N GLN A 526 12.86 -34.65 19.35
CA GLN A 526 12.13 -35.91 19.33
C GLN A 526 10.67 -35.78 19.78
N ILE A 527 10.39 -34.97 20.82
CA ILE A 527 9.03 -34.68 21.28
C ILE A 527 8.23 -33.96 20.18
N ARG A 528 8.83 -32.92 19.55
CA ARG A 528 8.20 -32.17 18.45
C ARG A 528 7.84 -33.09 17.29
N ASP A 529 8.77 -33.96 16.88
CA ASP A 529 8.57 -34.86 15.75
C ASP A 529 7.52 -35.95 16.03
N ALA A 530 7.53 -36.50 17.26
CA ALA A 530 6.54 -37.49 17.67
C ALA A 530 5.12 -36.91 17.72
N LEU A 531 4.97 -35.77 18.38
CA LEU A 531 3.68 -35.09 18.50
C LEU A 531 3.21 -34.55 17.14
N GLY A 532 4.12 -34.02 16.31
CA GLY A 532 3.78 -33.52 14.97
C GLY A 532 3.21 -34.62 14.08
N ARG A 533 3.76 -35.83 14.11
CA ARG A 533 3.22 -37.01 13.43
C ARG A 533 1.87 -37.41 14.00
N TYR A 534 1.78 -37.55 15.32
CA TYR A 534 0.55 -37.95 16.01
C TYR A 534 -0.62 -37.01 15.71
N PHE A 535 -0.42 -35.69 15.85
CA PHE A 535 -1.48 -34.73 15.58
C PHE A 535 -1.87 -34.72 14.11
N PHE A 536 -0.91 -34.80 13.19
CA PHE A 536 -1.23 -34.85 11.77
C PHE A 536 -2.00 -36.11 11.38
N GLU A 537 -1.66 -37.26 11.96
CA GLU A 537 -2.42 -38.51 11.73
C GLU A 537 -3.86 -38.41 12.22
N LYS A 538 -4.07 -37.87 13.42
CA LYS A 538 -5.35 -37.78 14.09
C LYS A 538 -6.22 -36.63 13.60
N THR A 539 -5.64 -35.46 13.25
CA THR A 539 -6.39 -34.23 13.02
C THR A 539 -6.16 -33.59 11.66
N LYS A 540 -5.13 -34.04 10.92
CA LYS A 540 -4.62 -33.39 9.69
C LYS A 540 -4.14 -31.95 9.90
N ARG A 541 -3.94 -31.52 11.16
CA ARG A 541 -3.43 -30.21 11.56
C ARG A 541 -2.00 -30.31 12.07
N ARG A 542 -1.27 -29.18 12.00
CA ARG A 542 0.14 -29.09 12.42
C ARG A 542 0.34 -27.94 13.40
N PRO A 543 -0.16 -28.02 14.65
CA PRO A 543 0.02 -26.95 15.62
C PRO A 543 1.51 -26.66 15.87
N MET A 544 1.81 -25.45 16.28
CA MET A 544 3.15 -25.12 16.75
C MET A 544 3.42 -25.86 18.06
N ILE A 545 4.39 -26.78 18.08
CA ILE A 545 4.72 -27.57 19.26
C ILE A 545 5.94 -26.95 19.95
N LEU A 546 5.76 -26.55 21.21
CA LEU A 546 6.80 -25.90 22.03
C LEU A 546 7.14 -26.76 23.26
N PRO A 547 8.12 -27.66 23.18
CA PRO A 547 8.61 -28.36 24.36
C PRO A 547 9.49 -27.43 25.22
N ILE A 548 9.11 -27.28 26.48
CA ILE A 548 9.83 -26.52 27.51
C ILE A 548 10.37 -27.54 28.51
N ILE A 549 11.69 -27.62 28.63
CA ILE A 549 12.37 -28.49 29.58
C ILE A 549 13.00 -27.61 30.64
N GLN A 550 12.74 -27.94 31.90
CA GLN A 550 13.33 -27.32 33.08
C GLN A 550 14.16 -28.36 33.84
N GLU A 551 15.33 -27.99 34.32
CA GLU A 551 16.15 -28.82 35.19
C GLU A 551 15.80 -28.51 36.65
N VAL A 552 15.50 -29.55 37.40
CA VAL A 552 15.26 -29.44 38.85
C VAL A 552 16.36 -30.17 39.60
N ARG A 553 16.67 -29.68 40.80
CA ARG A 553 17.73 -30.25 41.67
C ARG A 553 17.26 -31.49 42.34
#